data_f986dd9665aed635afc51a102e864b33
#
_entry.id   f986dd9665aed635afc51a102e864b33
#
_cell.length_a   1.000
_cell.length_b   1.000
_cell.length_c   1.000
_cell.angle_alpha   90.00
_cell.angle_beta   90.00
_cell.angle_gamma   90.00
#
_symmetry.space_group_name_H-M   'P 1'
#
loop_
_entity.id
_entity.type
_entity.pdbx_description
1 polymer ?
#
loop_
_entity_poly.entity_id
_entity_poly.type
_entity_poly.pdbx_seq_one_letter_code
_entity_poly.pdbx_strand_id
1 'polypeptide(L)'
;VTFFTNYFNALNIKSERIKFKDYRIVTCTQCRCCTQIKGEEPVKCVIKDDMNPLLDKIEEGDAYIILEDRNDLFNKNKVHEKVESRLIAYHYWPYGQTDSILRKPILKKTSILINYNTTKYFMNHSFYTTKISMEDVSASIGAEVLDWQVIIPTNDLIKDYAKRLKELADLLINSLKK
;
A
#
# COMPACT_ATOMS: atom_id res chain seq x y z
N VAL A 1 3.80 5.28 -12.64
CA VAL A 1 2.36 5.33 -12.31
C VAL A 1 1.52 5.52 -13.56
N THR A 2 1.80 6.50 -14.40
CA THR A 2 1.05 6.78 -15.65
C THR A 2 0.96 5.54 -16.56
N PHE A 3 2.00 4.69 -16.58
CA PHE A 3 2.00 3.46 -17.35
C PHE A 3 0.81 2.55 -16.97
N PHE A 4 0.65 2.23 -15.70
CA PHE A 4 -0.42 1.34 -15.23
C PHE A 4 -1.80 1.90 -15.52
N THR A 5 -2.01 3.20 -15.27
CA THR A 5 -3.29 3.85 -15.58
C THR A 5 -3.63 3.74 -17.07
N ASN A 6 -2.67 4.02 -17.95
CA ASN A 6 -2.88 3.92 -19.39
C ASN A 6 -3.12 2.47 -19.83
N TYR A 7 -2.37 1.53 -19.26
CA TYR A 7 -2.50 0.11 -19.59
C TYR A 7 -3.86 -0.46 -19.19
N PHE A 8 -4.31 -0.18 -17.98
CA PHE A 8 -5.62 -0.63 -17.50
C PHE A 8 -6.77 0.03 -18.26
N ASN A 9 -6.67 1.32 -18.57
CA ASN A 9 -7.66 2.01 -19.40
C ASN A 9 -7.78 1.38 -20.80
N ALA A 10 -6.65 1.01 -21.43
CA ALA A 10 -6.65 0.35 -22.73
C ALA A 10 -7.34 -1.04 -22.71
N LEU A 11 -7.40 -1.67 -21.55
CA LEU A 11 -8.08 -2.94 -21.32
C LEU A 11 -9.50 -2.79 -20.73
N ASN A 12 -10.01 -1.56 -20.63
CA ASN A 12 -11.30 -1.23 -20.00
C ASN A 12 -11.39 -1.68 -18.52
N ILE A 13 -10.26 -1.73 -17.81
CA ILE A 13 -10.21 -2.03 -16.39
C ILE A 13 -10.29 -0.72 -15.60
N LYS A 14 -11.31 -0.62 -14.72
CA LYS A 14 -11.43 0.53 -13.82
C LYS A 14 -10.23 0.57 -12.89
N SER A 15 -9.50 1.67 -12.88
CA SER A 15 -8.40 1.90 -11.95
C SER A 15 -8.43 3.32 -11.39
N GLU A 16 -8.09 3.45 -10.12
CA GLU A 16 -7.96 4.74 -9.45
C GLU A 16 -6.55 4.92 -8.91
N ARG A 17 -6.02 6.13 -9.08
CA ARG A 17 -4.72 6.52 -8.52
C ARG A 17 -4.91 7.29 -7.23
N ILE A 18 -4.46 6.74 -6.12
CA ILE A 18 -4.42 7.39 -4.81
C ILE A 18 -3.03 7.93 -4.54
N LYS A 19 -2.92 9.23 -4.28
CA LYS A 19 -1.68 9.87 -3.83
C LYS A 19 -1.87 10.36 -2.41
N PHE A 20 -1.18 9.76 -1.45
CA PHE A 20 -1.34 10.11 -0.04
C PHE A 20 -1.11 11.60 0.27
N LYS A 21 -0.25 12.28 -0.50
CA LYS A 21 -0.01 13.71 -0.36
C LYS A 21 -1.22 14.61 -0.65
N ASP A 22 -2.22 14.09 -1.37
CA ASP A 22 -3.43 14.82 -1.73
C ASP A 22 -4.48 14.75 -0.59
N TYR A 23 -4.19 14.01 0.49
CA TYR A 23 -5.04 13.81 1.66
C TYR A 23 -4.46 14.50 2.89
N ARG A 24 -5.31 15.20 3.64
CA ARG A 24 -4.96 15.77 4.93
C ARG A 24 -5.11 14.70 6.02
N ILE A 25 -4.02 14.01 6.34
CA ILE A 25 -4.01 12.95 7.34
C ILE A 25 -3.17 13.38 8.55
N VAL A 26 -3.76 13.25 9.73
CA VAL A 26 -3.11 13.51 11.02
C VAL A 26 -2.55 12.19 11.57
N THR A 27 -1.42 12.27 12.26
CA THR A 27 -0.80 11.11 12.92
C THR A 27 -1.76 10.47 13.91
N CYS A 28 -1.70 9.14 14.06
CA CYS A 28 -2.49 8.40 15.03
C CYS A 28 -2.19 8.89 16.46
N THR A 29 -3.25 9.23 17.21
CA THR A 29 -3.13 9.62 18.63
C THR A 29 -3.08 8.43 19.58
N GLN A 30 -3.08 7.21 19.06
CA GLN A 30 -3.07 5.96 19.84
C GLN A 30 -4.23 5.83 20.84
N CYS A 31 -5.34 6.52 20.60
CA CYS A 31 -6.54 6.45 21.46
C CYS A 31 -7.22 5.08 21.46
N ARG A 32 -6.88 4.20 20.50
CA ARG A 32 -7.39 2.84 20.35
C ARG A 32 -8.90 2.71 20.14
N CYS A 33 -9.64 3.79 19.94
CA CYS A 33 -11.10 3.72 19.72
C CYS A 33 -11.47 2.81 18.54
N CYS A 34 -10.71 2.88 17.45
CA CYS A 34 -10.95 2.06 16.26
C CYS A 34 -10.61 0.57 16.45
N THR A 35 -9.91 0.18 17.51
CA THR A 35 -9.49 -1.21 17.72
C THR A 35 -10.41 -1.99 18.67
N GLN A 36 -11.41 -1.34 19.29
CA GLN A 36 -12.23 -1.93 20.35
C GLN A 36 -13.44 -2.72 19.81
N ILE A 37 -13.85 -2.47 18.59
CA ILE A 37 -15.02 -3.12 17.97
C ILE A 37 -14.53 -4.32 17.17
N LYS A 38 -15.07 -5.51 17.45
CA LYS A 38 -14.77 -6.72 16.69
C LYS A 38 -15.46 -6.69 15.32
N GLY A 39 -14.85 -7.25 14.29
CA GLY A 39 -15.42 -7.33 12.94
C GLY A 39 -14.32 -7.43 11.88
N GLU A 40 -14.71 -7.75 10.65
CA GLU A 40 -13.78 -7.89 9.51
C GLU A 40 -13.45 -6.54 8.86
N GLU A 41 -14.38 -5.58 8.90
CA GLU A 41 -14.18 -4.28 8.28
C GLU A 41 -13.36 -3.34 9.16
N PRO A 42 -12.55 -2.44 8.55
CA PRO A 42 -11.82 -1.43 9.30
C PRO A 42 -12.79 -0.47 10.01
N VAL A 43 -12.53 -0.20 11.28
CA VAL A 43 -13.36 0.73 12.04
C VAL A 43 -12.92 2.17 11.77
N LYS A 44 -13.88 3.02 11.42
CA LYS A 44 -13.61 4.44 11.16
C LYS A 44 -13.00 5.14 12.37
N CYS A 45 -11.97 5.94 12.10
CA CYS A 45 -11.29 6.69 13.13
C CYS A 45 -12.14 7.87 13.62
N VAL A 46 -12.01 8.19 14.90
CA VAL A 46 -12.68 9.35 15.52
C VAL A 46 -12.06 10.69 15.11
N ILE A 47 -10.84 10.69 14.60
CA ILE A 47 -10.17 11.90 14.10
C ILE A 47 -10.85 12.32 12.80
N LYS A 48 -11.28 13.59 12.75
CA LYS A 48 -11.93 14.16 11.58
C LYS A 48 -10.89 14.68 10.58
N ASP A 49 -10.46 13.80 9.71
CA ASP A 49 -9.54 14.08 8.60
C ASP A 49 -9.89 13.18 7.40
N ASP A 50 -9.02 13.14 6.38
CA ASP A 50 -9.29 12.40 5.15
C ASP A 50 -8.97 10.90 5.25
N MET A 51 -8.62 10.37 6.44
CA MET A 51 -8.29 8.95 6.60
C MET A 51 -9.50 8.05 6.38
N ASN A 52 -10.67 8.41 6.90
CA ASN A 52 -11.86 7.59 6.72
C ASN A 52 -12.31 7.48 5.26
N PRO A 53 -12.37 8.58 4.47
CA PRO A 53 -12.57 8.51 3.02
C PRO A 53 -11.49 7.68 2.30
N LEU A 54 -10.25 7.75 2.76
CA LEU A 54 -9.17 6.93 2.19
C LEU A 54 -9.38 5.43 2.46
N LEU A 55 -9.81 5.07 3.68
CA LEU A 55 -10.15 3.68 4.02
C LEU A 55 -11.29 3.16 3.13
N ASP A 56 -12.33 3.95 2.92
CA ASP A 56 -13.45 3.57 2.04
C ASP A 56 -12.94 3.25 0.61
N LYS A 57 -12.07 4.10 0.06
CA LYS A 57 -11.45 3.85 -1.26
C LYS A 57 -10.56 2.61 -1.30
N ILE A 58 -9.82 2.35 -0.23
CA ILE A 58 -9.01 1.12 -0.12
C ILE A 58 -9.93 -0.10 -0.07
N GLU A 59 -11.07 -0.02 0.61
CA GLU A 59 -12.02 -1.14 0.68
C GLU A 59 -12.68 -1.46 -0.66
N GLU A 60 -12.92 -0.45 -1.51
CA GLU A 60 -13.50 -0.64 -2.86
C GLU A 60 -12.57 -1.37 -3.85
N GLY A 61 -11.28 -1.43 -3.57
CA GLY A 61 -10.31 -2.06 -4.48
C GLY A 61 -10.27 -3.58 -4.34
N ASP A 62 -10.18 -4.30 -5.45
CA ASP A 62 -9.98 -5.75 -5.51
C ASP A 62 -8.50 -6.12 -5.58
N ALA A 63 -7.68 -5.23 -6.13
CA ALA A 63 -6.24 -5.41 -6.25
C ALA A 63 -5.49 -4.08 -6.17
N TYR A 64 -4.22 -4.13 -5.76
CA TYR A 64 -3.43 -2.93 -5.51
C TYR A 64 -2.06 -2.97 -6.17
N ILE A 65 -1.61 -1.81 -6.62
CA ILE A 65 -0.20 -1.55 -6.90
C ILE A 65 0.24 -0.52 -5.85
N ILE A 66 1.00 -0.97 -4.88
CA ILE A 66 1.55 -0.12 -3.83
C ILE A 66 2.92 0.36 -4.29
N LEU A 67 3.05 1.67 -4.48
CA LEU A 67 4.28 2.29 -4.96
C LEU A 67 4.83 3.23 -3.92
N GLU A 68 6.07 2.99 -3.52
CA GLU A 68 6.84 3.88 -2.67
C GLU A 68 7.96 4.53 -3.48
N ASP A 69 8.02 5.86 -3.42
CA ASP A 69 9.08 6.68 -4.02
C ASP A 69 9.98 7.20 -2.89
N ARG A 70 11.15 6.59 -2.74
CA ARG A 70 12.17 6.99 -1.76
C ARG A 70 13.32 7.73 -2.44
N ASN A 71 13.05 8.89 -2.96
CA ASN A 71 14.10 9.75 -3.53
C ASN A 71 14.97 10.44 -2.48
N ASP A 72 14.60 10.36 -1.21
CA ASP A 72 15.31 11.00 -0.12
C ASP A 72 15.53 10.02 1.04
N LEU A 73 16.78 9.58 1.19
CA LEU A 73 17.21 8.68 2.26
C LEU A 73 17.00 9.25 3.68
N PHE A 74 16.84 10.56 3.80
CA PHE A 74 16.75 11.26 5.08
C PHE A 74 15.37 11.86 5.36
N ASN A 75 14.53 12.01 4.34
CA ASN A 75 13.15 12.46 4.48
C ASN A 75 12.22 11.24 4.42
N LYS A 76 12.00 10.62 5.56
CA LYS A 76 10.85 9.72 5.68
C LYS A 76 9.63 10.50 5.21
N ASN A 77 8.92 9.95 4.24
CA ASN A 77 7.70 10.57 3.74
C ASN A 77 6.68 10.60 4.89
N LYS A 78 6.66 11.73 5.62
CA LYS A 78 5.82 11.90 6.81
C LYS A 78 4.34 11.57 6.58
N VAL A 79 3.88 11.70 5.33
CA VAL A 79 2.49 11.35 4.98
C VAL A 79 2.32 9.84 4.96
N HIS A 80 3.28 9.09 4.43
CA HIS A 80 3.27 7.63 4.45
C HIS A 80 3.23 7.10 5.88
N GLU A 81 4.13 7.56 6.76
CA GLU A 81 4.14 7.19 8.18
C GLU A 81 2.80 7.46 8.89
N LYS A 82 2.16 8.58 8.54
CA LYS A 82 0.84 8.92 9.07
C LYS A 82 -0.22 7.91 8.61
N VAL A 83 -0.24 7.56 7.33
CA VAL A 83 -1.17 6.55 6.79
C VAL A 83 -0.90 5.21 7.46
N GLU A 84 0.34 4.73 7.49
CA GLU A 84 0.70 3.47 8.14
C GLU A 84 0.22 3.41 9.59
N SER A 85 0.50 4.45 10.38
CA SER A 85 0.06 4.51 11.78
C SER A 85 -1.45 4.43 11.95
N ARG A 86 -2.21 4.85 10.94
CA ARG A 86 -3.68 4.86 10.92
C ARG A 86 -4.28 3.56 10.37
N LEU A 87 -3.48 2.70 9.72
CA LEU A 87 -3.91 1.35 9.32
C LEU A 87 -4.16 0.43 10.53
N ILE A 88 -3.87 0.87 11.75
CA ILE A 88 -4.33 0.20 12.97
C ILE A 88 -5.86 0.01 13.00
N ALA A 89 -6.62 0.75 12.20
CA ALA A 89 -8.04 0.53 12.00
C ALA A 89 -8.39 -0.87 11.46
N TYR A 90 -7.44 -1.51 10.77
CA TYR A 90 -7.54 -2.89 10.29
C TYR A 90 -7.21 -3.94 11.35
N HIS A 91 -6.98 -3.52 12.60
CA HIS A 91 -6.69 -4.41 13.70
C HIS A 91 -7.80 -4.38 14.75
N TYR A 92 -8.08 -5.54 15.31
CA TYR A 92 -8.85 -5.68 16.54
C TYR A 92 -7.86 -5.82 17.70
N TRP A 93 -7.87 -4.88 18.62
CA TRP A 93 -6.96 -4.86 19.76
C TRP A 93 -7.65 -4.30 21.01
N PRO A 94 -8.51 -5.10 21.67
CA PRO A 94 -9.25 -4.64 22.83
C PRO A 94 -8.33 -4.32 24.01
N TYR A 95 -8.79 -3.49 24.90
CA TYR A 95 -8.03 -3.17 26.12
C TYR A 95 -7.74 -4.43 26.92
N GLY A 96 -6.54 -4.49 27.53
CA GLY A 96 -6.07 -5.64 28.31
C GLY A 96 -5.42 -6.77 27.50
N GLN A 97 -5.42 -6.69 26.17
CA GLN A 97 -4.67 -7.62 25.31
C GLN A 97 -3.27 -7.07 25.01
N THR A 98 -2.27 -7.95 24.97
CA THR A 98 -0.89 -7.60 24.62
C THR A 98 -0.73 -7.42 23.12
N ASP A 99 -1.47 -8.18 22.31
CA ASP A 99 -1.30 -8.25 20.86
C ASP A 99 -2.59 -7.86 20.14
N SER A 100 -2.41 -7.32 18.94
CA SER A 100 -3.50 -7.05 18.02
C SER A 100 -3.71 -8.23 17.06
N ILE A 101 -4.94 -8.36 16.56
CA ILE A 101 -5.31 -9.36 15.58
C ILE A 101 -5.74 -8.64 14.31
N LEU A 102 -5.21 -9.04 13.16
CA LEU A 102 -5.67 -8.56 11.86
C LEU A 102 -7.16 -8.88 11.69
N ARG A 103 -7.94 -7.91 11.22
CA ARG A 103 -9.37 -8.10 10.91
C ARG A 103 -9.59 -8.99 9.70
N LYS A 104 -8.64 -8.94 8.75
CA LYS A 104 -8.63 -9.70 7.51
C LYS A 104 -7.49 -10.72 7.50
N PRO A 105 -7.56 -11.79 8.32
CA PRO A 105 -6.51 -12.80 8.37
C PRO A 105 -6.46 -13.65 7.09
N ILE A 106 -7.56 -13.71 6.33
CA ILE A 106 -7.63 -14.38 5.03
C ILE A 106 -7.46 -13.30 3.96
N LEU A 107 -6.39 -13.41 3.20
CA LEU A 107 -6.07 -12.45 2.14
C LEU A 107 -6.96 -12.76 0.91
N LYS A 108 -7.94 -11.91 0.67
CA LYS A 108 -8.91 -12.04 -0.45
C LYS A 108 -8.58 -11.15 -1.63
N LYS A 109 -7.68 -10.22 -1.45
CA LYS A 109 -7.22 -9.24 -2.44
C LYS A 109 -5.79 -9.54 -2.83
N THR A 110 -5.28 -8.89 -3.87
CA THR A 110 -3.90 -9.10 -4.32
C THR A 110 -3.17 -7.77 -4.46
N SER A 111 -1.85 -7.80 -4.30
CA SER A 111 -1.03 -6.61 -4.46
C SER A 111 0.28 -6.89 -5.18
N ILE A 112 0.79 -5.85 -5.81
CA ILE A 112 2.16 -5.77 -6.32
C ILE A 112 2.83 -4.60 -5.63
N LEU A 113 4.03 -4.83 -5.11
CA LEU A 113 4.80 -3.83 -4.40
C LEU A 113 5.92 -3.31 -5.29
N ILE A 114 6.02 -1.99 -5.43
CA ILE A 114 7.04 -1.35 -6.25
C ILE A 114 7.76 -0.29 -5.43
N ASN A 115 9.05 -0.51 -5.21
CA ASN A 115 9.94 0.50 -4.64
C ASN A 115 10.66 1.23 -5.79
N TYR A 116 10.39 2.52 -5.95
CA TYR A 116 11.05 3.39 -6.92
C TYR A 116 12.15 4.19 -6.22
N ASN A 117 13.39 4.04 -6.68
CA ASN A 117 14.52 4.72 -6.10
C ASN A 117 15.45 5.27 -7.18
N THR A 118 15.80 6.56 -7.10
CA THR A 118 16.71 7.22 -8.04
C THR A 118 18.18 7.11 -7.65
N THR A 119 18.51 6.69 -6.43
CA THR A 119 19.87 6.59 -5.93
C THR A 119 20.44 5.20 -6.07
N LYS A 120 21.57 5.08 -6.75
CA LYS A 120 22.30 3.79 -7.00
C LYS A 120 22.97 3.19 -5.75
N TYR A 121 23.07 3.90 -4.65
CA TYR A 121 23.92 3.53 -3.52
C TYR A 121 23.19 3.54 -2.18
N PHE A 122 23.53 2.66 -1.29
CA PHE A 122 23.02 2.38 0.06
C PHE A 122 21.83 1.41 0.14
N MET A 123 22.07 0.19 -0.28
CA MET A 123 20.98 -0.52 -0.90
C MET A 123 20.34 -1.62 -0.09
N ASN A 124 21.05 -2.50 0.56
CA ASN A 124 20.45 -3.74 1.04
C ASN A 124 19.58 -3.55 2.28
N HIS A 125 20.00 -2.74 3.24
CA HIS A 125 19.26 -2.60 4.49
C HIS A 125 18.00 -1.72 4.33
N SER A 126 18.11 -0.62 3.59
CA SER A 126 16.98 0.27 3.32
C SER A 126 15.89 -0.37 2.47
N PHE A 127 16.26 -1.21 1.51
CA PHE A 127 15.29 -1.96 0.69
C PHE A 127 14.54 -3.01 1.49
N TYR A 128 15.23 -3.71 2.37
CA TYR A 128 14.61 -4.73 3.20
C TYR A 128 13.57 -4.16 4.15
N THR A 129 13.88 -3.07 4.84
CA THR A 129 12.92 -2.39 5.72
C THR A 129 11.74 -1.81 4.96
N THR A 130 11.95 -1.28 3.76
CA THR A 130 10.86 -0.81 2.89
C THR A 130 9.97 -1.96 2.46
N LYS A 131 10.55 -3.09 2.07
CA LYS A 131 9.79 -4.27 1.69
C LYS A 131 8.88 -4.73 2.82
N ILE A 132 9.41 -4.89 4.03
CA ILE A 132 8.62 -5.28 5.20
C ILE A 132 7.47 -4.30 5.44
N SER A 133 7.74 -3.00 5.46
CA SER A 133 6.69 -1.98 5.66
C SER A 133 5.59 -2.07 4.60
N MET A 134 5.93 -2.26 3.32
CA MET A 134 4.95 -2.41 2.25
C MET A 134 4.18 -3.73 2.35
N GLU A 135 4.84 -4.82 2.78
CA GLU A 135 4.19 -6.11 3.05
C GLU A 135 3.20 -6.01 4.21
N ASP A 136 3.56 -5.30 5.29
CA ASP A 136 2.68 -5.05 6.43
C ASP A 136 1.45 -4.21 6.03
N VAL A 137 1.63 -3.20 5.19
CA VAL A 137 0.52 -2.43 4.61
C VAL A 137 -0.39 -3.34 3.80
N SER A 138 0.19 -4.17 2.92
CA SER A 138 -0.56 -5.12 2.09
C SER A 138 -1.37 -6.11 2.93
N ALA A 139 -0.73 -6.72 3.92
CA ALA A 139 -1.38 -7.65 4.83
C ALA A 139 -2.52 -6.97 5.63
N SER A 140 -2.30 -5.74 6.11
CA SER A 140 -3.31 -4.99 6.86
C SER A 140 -4.60 -4.80 6.06
N ILE A 141 -4.50 -4.47 4.78
CA ILE A 141 -5.66 -4.27 3.90
C ILE A 141 -6.23 -5.58 3.32
N GLY A 142 -5.69 -6.73 3.74
CA GLY A 142 -6.15 -8.07 3.32
C GLY A 142 -5.71 -8.47 1.92
N ALA A 143 -4.55 -7.98 1.46
CA ALA A 143 -4.02 -8.27 0.14
C ALA A 143 -2.77 -9.16 0.19
N GLU A 144 -2.77 -10.26 -0.58
CA GLU A 144 -1.62 -11.11 -0.82
C GLU A 144 -0.62 -10.42 -1.74
N VAL A 145 0.66 -10.46 -1.40
CA VAL A 145 1.72 -9.91 -2.25
C VAL A 145 2.08 -10.93 -3.32
N LEU A 146 1.80 -10.60 -4.57
CA LEU A 146 2.13 -11.44 -5.73
C LEU A 146 3.58 -11.26 -6.19
N ASP A 147 4.09 -10.05 -6.11
CA ASP A 147 5.46 -9.72 -6.52
C ASP A 147 5.96 -8.43 -5.85
N TRP A 148 7.26 -8.33 -5.69
CA TRP A 148 7.94 -7.14 -5.19
C TRP A 148 9.10 -6.75 -6.11
N GLN A 149 9.14 -5.48 -6.53
CA GLN A 149 10.13 -4.97 -7.46
C GLN A 149 10.80 -3.71 -6.94
N VAL A 150 12.10 -3.61 -7.22
CA VAL A 150 12.86 -2.35 -7.08
C VAL A 150 13.11 -1.80 -8.47
N ILE A 151 12.67 -0.57 -8.72
CA ILE A 151 12.90 0.12 -9.98
C ILE A 151 13.89 1.25 -9.75
N ILE A 152 15.06 1.15 -10.40
CA ILE A 152 16.09 2.18 -10.39
C ILE A 152 16.16 2.75 -11.81
N PRO A 153 15.67 3.97 -12.05
CA PRO A 153 15.68 4.54 -13.39
C PRO A 153 17.14 4.82 -13.82
N THR A 154 17.59 4.10 -14.82
CA THR A 154 18.83 4.38 -15.53
C THR A 154 18.50 4.54 -17.00
N ASN A 155 19.21 5.42 -17.70
CA ASN A 155 18.91 5.77 -19.10
C ASN A 155 18.92 4.55 -20.05
N ASP A 156 19.68 3.51 -19.72
CA ASP A 156 19.90 2.34 -20.58
C ASP A 156 18.81 1.24 -20.45
N LEU A 157 17.93 1.33 -19.44
CA LEU A 157 17.01 0.26 -19.08
C LEU A 157 15.52 0.58 -19.32
N ILE A 158 15.19 1.70 -19.95
CA ILE A 158 13.79 2.16 -20.07
C ILE A 158 12.90 1.14 -20.82
N LYS A 159 13.42 0.47 -21.84
CA LYS A 159 12.65 -0.54 -22.62
C LYS A 159 12.36 -1.79 -21.80
N ASP A 160 13.32 -2.25 -21.01
CA ASP A 160 13.17 -3.42 -20.14
C ASP A 160 12.18 -3.15 -19.02
N TYR A 161 12.15 -1.92 -18.48
CA TYR A 161 11.15 -1.53 -17.48
C TYR A 161 9.71 -1.54 -18.02
N ALA A 162 9.48 -1.06 -19.24
CA ALA A 162 8.14 -1.08 -19.81
C ALA A 162 7.61 -2.51 -19.97
N LYS A 163 8.47 -3.44 -20.41
CA LYS A 163 8.15 -4.86 -20.50
C LYS A 163 7.83 -5.42 -19.10
N ARG A 164 8.69 -5.15 -18.12
CA ARG A 164 8.50 -5.64 -16.75
C ARG A 164 7.23 -5.09 -16.11
N LEU A 165 6.94 -3.80 -16.27
CA LEU A 165 5.71 -3.19 -15.75
C LEU A 165 4.46 -3.82 -16.39
N LYS A 166 4.53 -4.20 -17.66
CA LYS A 166 3.46 -4.93 -18.33
C LYS A 166 3.27 -6.33 -17.73
N GLU A 167 4.34 -7.09 -17.54
CA GLU A 167 4.29 -8.40 -16.91
C GLU A 167 3.65 -8.34 -15.50
N LEU A 168 3.99 -7.33 -14.70
CA LEU A 168 3.39 -7.10 -13.40
C LEU A 168 1.89 -6.78 -13.48
N ALA A 169 1.49 -5.93 -14.44
CA ALA A 169 0.09 -5.62 -14.68
C ALA A 169 -0.70 -6.87 -15.09
N ASP A 170 -0.14 -7.67 -15.99
CA ASP A 170 -0.75 -8.92 -16.45
C ASP A 170 -0.86 -9.94 -15.30
N LEU A 171 0.16 -10.04 -14.44
CA LEU A 171 0.11 -10.88 -13.25
C LEU A 171 -1.05 -10.50 -12.33
N LEU A 172 -1.22 -9.19 -12.07
CA LEU A 172 -2.31 -8.67 -11.24
C LEU A 172 -3.68 -8.97 -11.87
N ILE A 173 -3.84 -8.72 -13.17
CA ILE A 173 -5.09 -9.01 -13.90
C ILE A 173 -5.44 -10.49 -13.85
N ASN A 174 -4.45 -11.37 -14.01
CA ASN A 174 -4.67 -12.80 -13.99
C ASN A 174 -5.05 -13.33 -12.60
N SER A 175 -4.60 -12.68 -11.54
CA SER A 175 -5.01 -13.03 -10.17
C SER A 175 -6.48 -12.74 -9.90
N LEU A 176 -7.05 -11.72 -10.56
CA LEU A 176 -8.46 -11.33 -10.42
C LEU A 176 -9.44 -12.26 -11.17
N LYS A 177 -8.93 -13.15 -12.02
CA LYS A 177 -9.76 -14.10 -12.79
C LYS A 177 -9.92 -15.47 -12.11
N LYS A 178 -9.23 -15.66 -11.00
CA LYS A 178 -9.30 -16.89 -10.17
C LYS A 178 -10.37 -16.76 -9.10
#